data_0f39b05472321033b9864907c060ae3c
#
_entry.id   0f39b05472321033b9864907c060ae3c
#
_cell.length_a   1.000
_cell.length_b   1.000
_cell.length_c   1.000
_cell.angle_alpha   90.00
_cell.angle_beta   90.00
_cell.angle_gamma   90.00
#
_symmetry.space_group_name_H-M   'P 1'
#
loop_
_entity.id
_entity.type
_entity.pdbx_description
1 polymer ?
#
loop_
_entity_poly.entity_id
_entity_poly.type
_entity_poly.pdbx_seq_one_letter_code
_entity_poly.pdbx_strand_id
1 'polypeptide(L)'
;MRTLLVINATLDPAMAPAIACGQRPRKDYLELQRTLDATILDLASVERQWWTRMLGRLGGTGLAQAALAWRWSGQYDAVFVDRETTGSILGALNRLRRKRPRLVMIAHLLTPRKKRLLLRLLGIRHTADCLIVHSTPQQQAAVTHLGLRTEQVSLLPYQTDPGFWASRSRTPKRQICSAGLEYRDYDTLVEAARDLDVEVTIAAASHWSRHEAGLGSEKLPENVRVVSLDYAALREAYADSLFVVVPLHDADNQAGITTILEAMAMGKAVVVSHTRGQTDVVRDRRHLSRSNPQRATQPEWARLLGASDLTANGHTGMYVRPNDAAELRRAIVFLLDHPKQAATMGANGRRLIEETMGLDHFVERVTAAIRQEQPALAGAPTEAVPSCSPDVEVALPYARR
;
A
#
# COMPACT_ATOMS: atom_id res chain seq x y z
N MET A 1 12.04 16.73 -20.18
CA MET A 1 11.93 15.26 -20.40
C MET A 1 10.43 14.94 -20.59
N ARG A 2 10.06 14.42 -21.76
CA ARG A 2 8.67 14.03 -22.02
C ARG A 2 8.36 12.70 -21.35
N THR A 3 7.31 12.67 -20.54
CA THR A 3 6.94 11.49 -19.73
C THR A 3 5.56 10.99 -20.11
N LEU A 4 5.41 9.66 -20.24
CA LEU A 4 4.14 8.97 -20.39
C LEU A 4 3.82 8.22 -19.09
N LEU A 5 2.67 8.48 -18.50
CA LEU A 5 2.14 7.73 -17.36
C LEU A 5 1.11 6.72 -17.86
N VAL A 6 1.34 5.45 -17.64
CA VAL A 6 0.44 4.35 -18.00
C VAL A 6 -0.22 3.86 -16.71
N ILE A 7 -1.49 4.18 -16.51
CA ILE A 7 -2.22 3.91 -15.28
C ILE A 7 -3.31 2.85 -15.49
N ASN A 8 -3.44 1.96 -14.53
CA ASN A 8 -4.46 0.90 -14.54
C ASN A 8 -5.79 1.37 -13.91
N ALA A 9 -6.23 2.56 -14.32
CA ALA A 9 -7.48 3.17 -13.93
C ALA A 9 -8.08 3.93 -15.12
N THR A 10 -9.38 4.21 -15.04
CA THR A 10 -10.04 5.16 -15.94
C THR A 10 -10.07 6.52 -15.27
N LEU A 11 -9.65 7.55 -15.97
CA LEU A 11 -9.74 8.92 -15.49
C LEU A 11 -11.21 9.34 -15.40
N ASP A 12 -11.63 9.71 -14.21
CA ASP A 12 -12.95 10.29 -13.97
C ASP A 12 -12.84 11.82 -14.05
N PRO A 13 -13.52 12.47 -15.02
CA PRO A 13 -13.50 13.93 -15.12
C PRO A 13 -14.00 14.65 -13.87
N ALA A 14 -14.88 14.01 -13.07
CA ALA A 14 -15.40 14.58 -11.84
C ALA A 14 -14.38 14.53 -10.67
N MET A 15 -13.27 13.79 -10.83
CA MET A 15 -12.31 13.60 -9.75
C MET A 15 -11.58 14.88 -9.35
N ALA A 16 -11.08 15.65 -10.33
CA ALA A 16 -10.33 16.87 -10.04
C ALA A 16 -11.21 17.94 -9.36
N PRO A 17 -12.46 18.21 -9.80
CA PRO A 17 -13.39 19.05 -9.06
C PRO A 17 -13.68 18.55 -7.63
N ALA A 18 -13.91 17.25 -7.44
CA ALA A 18 -14.18 16.67 -6.12
C ALA A 18 -12.99 16.81 -5.16
N ILE A 19 -11.76 16.68 -5.68
CA ILE A 19 -10.53 16.95 -4.91
C ILE A 19 -10.45 18.43 -4.52
N ALA A 20 -10.67 19.34 -5.46
CA ALA A 20 -10.62 20.78 -5.22
C ALA A 20 -11.65 21.23 -4.18
N CYS A 21 -12.82 20.58 -4.14
CA CYS A 21 -13.87 20.82 -3.13
C CYS A 21 -13.61 20.09 -1.79
N GLY A 22 -12.49 19.38 -1.64
CA GLY A 22 -12.16 18.64 -0.41
C GLY A 22 -13.08 17.46 -0.12
N GLN A 23 -13.75 16.91 -1.12
CA GLN A 23 -14.62 15.74 -1.01
C GLN A 23 -13.86 14.42 -1.17
N ARG A 24 -12.67 14.45 -1.78
CA ARG A 24 -11.82 13.28 -2.02
C ARG A 24 -10.34 13.61 -1.79
N PRO A 25 -9.52 12.62 -1.41
CA PRO A 25 -8.06 12.79 -1.32
C PRO A 25 -7.46 13.00 -2.72
N ARG A 26 -6.33 13.71 -2.78
CA ARG A 26 -5.50 13.83 -3.99
C ARG A 26 -5.08 12.44 -4.47
N LYS A 27 -4.84 12.31 -5.78
CA LYS A 27 -4.41 11.07 -6.40
C LYS A 27 -2.98 11.19 -6.93
N ASP A 28 -2.17 10.18 -6.68
CA ASP A 28 -0.77 10.10 -7.06
C ASP A 28 -0.53 10.35 -8.55
N TYR A 29 -1.30 9.72 -9.43
CA TYR A 29 -1.15 9.88 -10.87
C TYR A 29 -1.51 11.30 -11.38
N LEU A 30 -2.44 12.01 -10.70
CA LEU A 30 -2.75 13.41 -11.04
C LEU A 30 -1.62 14.34 -10.57
N GLU A 31 -1.08 14.10 -9.38
CA GLU A 31 0.06 14.86 -8.88
C GLU A 31 1.33 14.59 -9.71
N LEU A 32 1.58 13.35 -10.10
CA LEU A 32 2.66 12.99 -11.02
C LEU A 32 2.48 13.65 -12.39
N GLN A 33 1.24 13.66 -12.92
CA GLN A 33 0.93 14.36 -14.19
C GLN A 33 1.30 15.84 -14.10
N ARG A 34 0.87 16.49 -13.03
CA ARG A 34 1.14 17.92 -12.82
C ARG A 34 2.65 18.20 -12.64
N THR A 35 3.34 17.40 -11.84
CA THR A 35 4.76 17.61 -11.50
C THR A 35 5.69 17.33 -12.69
N LEU A 36 5.33 16.39 -13.56
CA LEU A 36 6.13 15.96 -14.70
C LEU A 36 5.67 16.59 -16.02
N ASP A 37 4.58 17.34 -16.04
CA ASP A 37 3.87 17.74 -17.27
C ASP A 37 3.64 16.54 -18.20
N ALA A 38 3.15 15.43 -17.61
CA ALA A 38 3.11 14.14 -18.26
C ALA A 38 1.79 13.88 -19.00
N THR A 39 1.87 13.10 -20.05
CA THR A 39 0.68 12.53 -20.72
C THR A 39 0.22 11.29 -19.98
N ILE A 40 -1.09 11.16 -19.72
CA ILE A 40 -1.67 9.96 -19.15
C ILE A 40 -2.25 9.06 -20.25
N LEU A 41 -1.92 7.76 -20.18
CA LEU A 41 -2.58 6.68 -20.89
C LEU A 41 -3.35 5.85 -19.89
N ASP A 42 -4.66 6.01 -19.85
CA ASP A 42 -5.60 5.32 -18.97
C ASP A 42 -6.31 4.14 -19.64
N LEU A 43 -7.16 3.43 -18.93
CA LEU A 43 -7.93 2.32 -19.48
C LEU A 43 -8.97 2.78 -20.52
N ALA A 44 -9.56 3.97 -20.38
CA ALA A 44 -10.47 4.52 -21.38
C ALA A 44 -9.76 4.74 -22.72
N SER A 45 -8.48 5.09 -22.71
CA SER A 45 -7.66 5.22 -23.92
C SER A 45 -7.51 3.89 -24.67
N VAL A 46 -7.45 2.77 -23.94
CA VAL A 46 -7.42 1.41 -24.50
C VAL A 46 -8.77 1.08 -25.14
N GLU A 47 -9.86 1.42 -24.49
CA GLU A 47 -11.22 1.14 -24.97
C GLU A 47 -11.62 1.95 -26.21
N ARG A 48 -11.05 3.14 -26.40
CA ARG A 48 -11.34 3.99 -27.57
C ARG A 48 -10.85 3.40 -28.89
N GLN A 49 -9.85 2.52 -28.87
CA GLN A 49 -9.26 1.95 -30.07
C GLN A 49 -9.83 0.53 -30.33
N TRP A 50 -10.35 0.27 -31.53
CA TRP A 50 -10.95 -1.03 -31.85
C TRP A 50 -9.94 -2.20 -31.75
N TRP A 51 -8.70 -1.98 -32.21
CA TRP A 51 -7.67 -3.01 -32.22
C TRP A 51 -7.16 -3.36 -30.81
N THR A 52 -7.11 -2.39 -29.89
CA THR A 52 -6.76 -2.63 -28.48
C THR A 52 -7.87 -3.39 -27.76
N ARG A 53 -9.14 -3.12 -28.09
CA ARG A 53 -10.28 -3.94 -27.60
C ARG A 53 -10.16 -5.39 -28.06
N MET A 54 -9.78 -5.64 -29.31
CA MET A 54 -9.52 -7.00 -29.79
C MET A 54 -8.36 -7.67 -29.03
N LEU A 55 -7.22 -6.99 -28.89
CA LEU A 55 -6.10 -7.49 -28.10
C LEU A 55 -6.49 -7.77 -26.64
N GLY A 56 -7.31 -6.90 -26.05
CA GLY A 56 -7.82 -7.08 -24.69
C GLY A 56 -8.67 -8.33 -24.51
N ARG A 57 -9.48 -8.68 -25.52
CA ARG A 57 -10.28 -9.92 -25.53
C ARG A 57 -9.42 -11.19 -25.67
N LEU A 58 -8.31 -11.10 -26.38
CA LEU A 58 -7.41 -12.25 -26.64
C LEU A 58 -6.39 -12.46 -25.51
N GLY A 59 -5.80 -11.40 -24.98
CA GLY A 59 -4.68 -11.49 -24.04
C GLY A 59 -4.81 -10.65 -22.77
N GLY A 60 -6.01 -10.11 -22.52
CA GLY A 60 -6.30 -9.29 -21.35
C GLY A 60 -5.90 -7.81 -21.51
N THR A 61 -6.47 -6.99 -20.63
CA THR A 61 -6.34 -5.53 -20.65
C THR A 61 -4.87 -5.06 -20.58
N GLY A 62 -4.03 -5.79 -19.80
CA GLY A 62 -2.61 -5.45 -19.67
C GLY A 62 -1.81 -5.55 -20.96
N LEU A 63 -2.12 -6.55 -21.82
CA LEU A 63 -1.51 -6.68 -23.15
C LEU A 63 -1.94 -5.53 -24.06
N ALA A 64 -3.23 -5.23 -24.10
CA ALA A 64 -3.78 -4.14 -24.91
C ALA A 64 -3.20 -2.78 -24.52
N GLN A 65 -3.10 -2.53 -23.22
CA GLN A 65 -2.52 -1.30 -22.68
C GLN A 65 -1.02 -1.20 -22.99
N ALA A 66 -0.27 -2.28 -22.84
CA ALA A 66 1.14 -2.31 -23.16
C ALA A 66 1.40 -2.08 -24.66
N ALA A 67 0.56 -2.65 -25.53
CA ALA A 67 0.66 -2.43 -26.98
C ALA A 67 0.36 -0.97 -27.38
N LEU A 68 -0.66 -0.35 -26.76
CA LEU A 68 -0.97 1.06 -26.97
C LEU A 68 0.15 1.96 -26.43
N ALA A 69 0.65 1.65 -25.24
CA ALA A 69 1.77 2.36 -24.64
C ALA A 69 3.04 2.23 -25.51
N TRP A 70 3.30 1.04 -26.05
CA TRP A 70 4.41 0.85 -26.98
C TRP A 70 4.26 1.74 -28.22
N ARG A 71 3.09 1.81 -28.83
CA ARG A 71 2.83 2.68 -29.98
C ARG A 71 3.12 4.15 -29.67
N TRP A 72 2.73 4.63 -28.48
CA TRP A 72 2.91 6.03 -28.09
C TRP A 72 4.32 6.33 -27.58
N SER A 73 4.96 5.38 -26.89
CA SER A 73 6.20 5.60 -26.14
C SER A 73 7.41 6.07 -26.98
N GLY A 74 7.34 5.92 -28.31
CA GLY A 74 8.43 6.34 -29.19
C GLY A 74 8.77 7.84 -29.18
N GLN A 75 7.85 8.67 -28.73
CA GLN A 75 8.03 10.13 -28.63
C GLN A 75 8.34 10.61 -27.21
N TYR A 76 8.44 9.70 -26.23
CA TYR A 76 8.71 10.00 -24.84
C TYR A 76 10.12 9.56 -24.43
N ASP A 77 10.69 10.29 -23.47
CA ASP A 77 12.00 9.99 -22.92
C ASP A 77 11.89 8.95 -21.80
N ALA A 78 10.77 8.98 -21.05
CA ALA A 78 10.47 8.03 -19.99
C ALA A 78 9.01 7.58 -20.03
N VAL A 79 8.77 6.35 -19.56
CA VAL A 79 7.45 5.76 -19.34
C VAL A 79 7.38 5.25 -17.91
N PHE A 80 6.39 5.70 -17.17
CA PHE A 80 6.02 5.16 -15.88
C PHE A 80 4.80 4.25 -16.05
N VAL A 81 4.81 3.08 -15.40
CA VAL A 81 3.71 2.11 -15.47
C VAL A 81 3.34 1.68 -14.06
N ASP A 82 2.09 1.87 -13.68
CA ASP A 82 1.59 1.54 -12.33
C ASP A 82 1.33 0.04 -12.10
N ARG A 83 1.73 -0.82 -13.04
CA ARG A 83 1.52 -2.28 -12.95
C ARG A 83 2.66 -3.07 -13.59
N GLU A 84 3.29 -3.95 -12.81
CA GLU A 84 4.45 -4.73 -13.24
C GLU A 84 4.19 -5.64 -14.45
N THR A 85 2.99 -6.19 -14.59
CA THR A 85 2.65 -7.07 -15.73
C THR A 85 2.62 -6.27 -17.03
N THR A 86 1.88 -5.14 -17.05
CA THR A 86 1.80 -4.23 -18.20
C THR A 86 3.19 -3.67 -18.52
N GLY A 87 3.95 -3.24 -17.50
CA GLY A 87 5.30 -2.72 -17.66
C GLY A 87 6.28 -3.75 -18.23
N SER A 88 6.19 -5.02 -17.82
CA SER A 88 7.06 -6.08 -18.33
C SER A 88 6.75 -6.43 -19.80
N ILE A 89 5.47 -6.44 -20.19
CA ILE A 89 5.07 -6.62 -21.60
C ILE A 89 5.60 -5.44 -22.43
N LEU A 90 5.40 -4.22 -21.97
CA LEU A 90 5.93 -3.02 -22.63
C LEU A 90 7.47 -3.08 -22.76
N GLY A 91 8.14 -3.49 -21.68
CA GLY A 91 9.59 -3.67 -21.67
C GLY A 91 10.06 -4.69 -22.72
N ALA A 92 9.35 -5.83 -22.85
CA ALA A 92 9.64 -6.83 -23.88
C ALA A 92 9.46 -6.27 -25.31
N LEU A 93 8.38 -5.52 -25.55
CA LEU A 93 8.13 -4.85 -26.82
C LEU A 93 9.18 -3.77 -27.12
N ASN A 94 9.67 -3.05 -26.13
CA ASN A 94 10.69 -2.02 -26.29
C ASN A 94 12.05 -2.58 -26.74
N ARG A 95 12.31 -3.89 -26.60
CA ARG A 95 13.51 -4.53 -27.19
C ARG A 95 13.55 -4.46 -28.70
N LEU A 96 12.41 -4.29 -29.35
CA LEU A 96 12.32 -4.12 -30.79
C LEU A 96 12.73 -2.73 -31.28
N ARG A 97 13.02 -1.79 -30.36
CA ARG A 97 13.40 -0.42 -30.68
C ARG A 97 14.90 -0.21 -30.58
N ARG A 98 15.47 0.56 -31.49
CA ARG A 98 16.87 1.01 -31.41
C ARG A 98 17.11 1.96 -30.23
N LYS A 99 16.16 2.85 -29.96
CA LYS A 99 16.17 3.77 -28.83
C LYS A 99 14.87 3.56 -28.05
N ARG A 100 14.98 3.07 -26.82
CA ARG A 100 13.83 2.85 -25.95
C ARG A 100 13.74 3.96 -24.89
N PRO A 101 12.52 4.35 -24.48
CA PRO A 101 12.36 5.24 -23.31
C PRO A 101 12.82 4.51 -22.05
N ARG A 102 13.20 5.29 -21.02
CA ARG A 102 13.40 4.80 -19.66
C ARG A 102 12.10 4.20 -19.14
N LEU A 103 12.15 3.03 -18.55
CA LEU A 103 10.99 2.30 -18.06
C LEU A 103 11.05 2.17 -16.53
N VAL A 104 10.18 2.91 -15.86
CA VAL A 104 9.94 2.85 -14.42
C VAL A 104 8.59 2.20 -14.18
N MET A 105 8.50 1.22 -13.28
CA MET A 105 7.24 0.54 -13.02
C MET A 105 7.04 0.26 -11.53
N ILE A 106 5.78 0.24 -11.08
CA ILE A 106 5.40 -0.20 -9.75
C ILE A 106 5.07 -1.70 -9.79
N ALA A 107 5.50 -2.41 -8.76
CA ALA A 107 5.11 -3.79 -8.52
C ALA A 107 4.32 -3.93 -7.22
N HIS A 108 3.09 -4.43 -7.35
CA HIS A 108 2.20 -4.62 -6.21
C HIS A 108 2.31 -6.01 -5.60
N LEU A 109 2.57 -7.05 -6.40
CA LEU A 109 2.64 -8.43 -5.91
C LEU A 109 3.58 -9.28 -6.77
N LEU A 110 4.73 -9.66 -6.21
CA LEU A 110 5.76 -10.47 -6.90
C LEU A 110 5.86 -11.91 -6.37
N THR A 111 5.11 -12.27 -5.33
CA THR A 111 5.20 -13.57 -4.65
C THR A 111 4.59 -14.75 -5.42
N PRO A 112 3.50 -14.63 -6.22
CA PRO A 112 2.89 -15.77 -6.90
C PRO A 112 3.83 -16.44 -7.93
N ARG A 113 4.02 -17.75 -7.81
CA ARG A 113 4.95 -18.52 -8.68
C ARG A 113 4.69 -18.34 -10.18
N LYS A 114 3.43 -18.42 -10.61
CA LYS A 114 3.03 -18.25 -12.03
C LYS A 114 3.39 -16.86 -12.54
N LYS A 115 3.15 -15.83 -11.73
CA LYS A 115 3.46 -14.45 -12.08
C LYS A 115 4.97 -14.23 -12.19
N ARG A 116 5.76 -14.75 -11.25
CA ARG A 116 7.23 -14.69 -11.31
C ARG A 116 7.78 -15.33 -12.58
N LEU A 117 7.26 -16.50 -12.96
CA LEU A 117 7.67 -17.15 -14.20
C LEU A 117 7.37 -16.26 -15.40
N LEU A 118 6.18 -15.69 -15.50
CA LEU A 118 5.80 -14.77 -16.58
C LEU A 118 6.75 -13.55 -16.63
N LEU A 119 7.00 -12.90 -15.50
CA LEU A 119 7.87 -11.73 -15.43
C LEU A 119 9.33 -12.06 -15.84
N ARG A 120 9.82 -13.26 -15.48
CA ARG A 120 11.13 -13.76 -15.93
C ARG A 120 11.16 -13.98 -17.43
N LEU A 121 10.15 -14.63 -18.01
CA LEU A 121 10.04 -14.88 -19.45
C LEU A 121 9.96 -13.57 -20.23
N LEU A 122 9.27 -12.55 -19.73
CA LEU A 122 9.24 -11.20 -20.30
C LEU A 122 10.56 -10.45 -20.12
N GLY A 123 11.47 -10.99 -19.30
CA GLY A 123 12.81 -10.46 -19.09
C GLY A 123 12.86 -9.16 -18.30
N ILE A 124 12.02 -9.04 -17.26
CA ILE A 124 11.91 -7.84 -16.42
C ILE A 124 13.26 -7.31 -15.95
N ARG A 125 14.22 -8.18 -15.58
CA ARG A 125 15.56 -7.80 -15.12
C ARG A 125 16.39 -7.01 -16.14
N HIS A 126 16.07 -7.15 -17.42
CA HIS A 126 16.77 -6.49 -18.52
C HIS A 126 16.02 -5.30 -19.09
N THR A 127 14.74 -5.17 -18.77
CA THR A 127 13.85 -4.19 -19.39
C THR A 127 13.40 -3.11 -18.42
N ALA A 128 13.31 -3.41 -17.12
CA ALA A 128 13.02 -2.42 -16.08
C ALA A 128 14.28 -1.62 -15.76
N ASP A 129 14.22 -0.31 -15.94
CA ASP A 129 15.29 0.59 -15.51
C ASP A 129 15.16 0.89 -14.01
N CYS A 130 13.91 0.94 -13.49
CA CYS A 130 13.61 1.00 -12.08
C CYS A 130 12.31 0.26 -11.78
N LEU A 131 12.33 -0.60 -10.77
CA LEU A 131 11.16 -1.28 -10.22
C LEU A 131 10.89 -0.73 -8.82
N ILE A 132 9.77 -0.03 -8.65
CA ILE A 132 9.31 0.46 -7.36
C ILE A 132 8.49 -0.65 -6.70
N VAL A 133 8.80 -0.94 -5.45
CA VAL A 133 8.09 -1.91 -4.61
C VAL A 133 7.68 -1.27 -3.29
N HIS A 134 6.60 -1.74 -2.69
CA HIS A 134 5.99 -1.09 -1.53
C HIS A 134 6.31 -1.76 -0.19
N SER A 135 6.99 -2.92 -0.21
CA SER A 135 7.35 -3.63 1.02
C SER A 135 8.65 -4.39 0.89
N THR A 136 9.31 -4.62 2.04
CA THR A 136 10.55 -5.38 2.13
C THR A 136 10.42 -6.80 1.54
N PRO A 137 9.34 -7.57 1.78
CA PRO A 137 9.17 -8.86 1.12
C PRO A 137 9.12 -8.79 -0.41
N GLN A 138 8.52 -7.73 -0.98
CA GLN A 138 8.48 -7.53 -2.43
C GLN A 138 9.88 -7.14 -2.97
N GLN A 139 10.64 -6.34 -2.23
CA GLN A 139 12.03 -5.99 -2.58
C GLN A 139 12.89 -7.26 -2.62
N GLN A 140 12.83 -8.08 -1.59
CA GLN A 140 13.53 -9.36 -1.54
C GLN A 140 13.13 -10.28 -2.70
N ALA A 141 11.82 -10.37 -2.99
CA ALA A 141 11.32 -11.17 -4.11
C ALA A 141 11.82 -10.66 -5.47
N ALA A 142 11.94 -9.34 -5.68
CA ALA A 142 12.48 -8.75 -6.89
C ALA A 142 13.94 -9.13 -7.10
N VAL A 143 14.76 -9.03 -6.07
CA VAL A 143 16.19 -9.36 -6.14
C VAL A 143 16.41 -10.87 -6.23
N THR A 144 15.87 -11.65 -5.27
CA THR A 144 16.19 -13.09 -5.15
C THR A 144 15.47 -13.94 -6.19
N HIS A 145 14.24 -13.61 -6.52
CA HIS A 145 13.42 -14.43 -7.40
C HIS A 145 13.33 -13.94 -8.84
N LEU A 146 13.44 -12.64 -9.11
CA LEU A 146 13.39 -12.10 -10.46
C LEU A 146 14.79 -11.75 -11.01
N GLY A 147 15.82 -11.72 -10.15
CA GLY A 147 17.21 -11.46 -10.52
C GLY A 147 17.46 -10.00 -10.95
N LEU A 148 16.69 -9.05 -10.39
CA LEU A 148 17.00 -7.64 -10.53
C LEU A 148 18.21 -7.29 -9.66
N ARG A 149 19.01 -6.34 -10.13
CA ARG A 149 20.07 -5.75 -9.29
C ARG A 149 19.44 -4.85 -8.23
N THR A 150 20.09 -4.71 -7.08
CA THR A 150 19.59 -3.88 -5.97
C THR A 150 19.33 -2.44 -6.41
N GLU A 151 20.18 -1.88 -7.27
CA GLU A 151 20.08 -0.51 -7.80
C GLU A 151 18.87 -0.31 -8.74
N GLN A 152 18.31 -1.40 -9.26
CA GLN A 152 17.09 -1.37 -10.08
C GLN A 152 15.82 -1.43 -9.24
N VAL A 153 15.92 -1.72 -7.93
CA VAL A 153 14.75 -1.90 -7.06
C VAL A 153 14.69 -0.77 -6.04
N SER A 154 13.68 0.05 -6.14
CA SER A 154 13.41 1.14 -5.20
C SER A 154 12.32 0.74 -4.22
N LEU A 155 12.64 0.68 -2.93
CA LEU A 155 11.65 0.46 -1.87
C LEU A 155 11.00 1.80 -1.51
N LEU A 156 9.75 1.95 -1.88
CA LEU A 156 8.94 3.14 -1.62
C LEU A 156 7.60 2.71 -1.02
N PRO A 157 7.33 2.98 0.27
CA PRO A 157 6.06 2.63 0.90
C PRO A 157 4.85 3.20 0.17
N TYR A 158 3.68 2.61 0.39
CA TYR A 158 2.43 3.21 -0.03
C TYR A 158 2.26 4.58 0.61
N GLN A 159 1.45 5.42 -0.03
CA GLN A 159 1.20 6.81 0.35
C GLN A 159 -0.27 7.06 0.70
N THR A 160 -0.49 8.12 1.43
CA THR A 160 -1.81 8.73 1.62
C THR A 160 -1.72 10.25 1.54
N ASP A 161 -2.84 10.93 1.38
CA ASP A 161 -2.90 12.39 1.38
C ASP A 161 -3.14 12.94 2.79
N PRO A 162 -2.10 13.34 3.53
CA PRO A 162 -2.25 13.84 4.90
C PRO A 162 -3.00 15.16 4.98
N GLY A 163 -3.14 15.89 3.88
CA GLY A 163 -3.94 17.12 3.82
C GLY A 163 -5.44 16.83 3.85
N PHE A 164 -5.89 15.81 3.12
CA PHE A 164 -7.27 15.36 3.17
C PHE A 164 -7.58 14.62 4.47
N TRP A 165 -6.77 13.63 4.84
CA TRP A 165 -6.88 12.84 6.05
C TRP A 165 -6.29 13.61 7.24
N ALA A 166 -6.84 14.79 7.52
CA ALA A 166 -6.46 15.62 8.65
C ALA A 166 -7.56 15.57 9.70
N SER A 167 -7.17 15.30 10.95
CA SER A 167 -8.08 15.37 12.08
C SER A 167 -8.45 16.85 12.33
N ARG A 168 -9.74 17.16 12.29
CA ARG A 168 -10.25 18.38 12.89
C ARG A 168 -10.24 18.15 14.40
N SER A 169 -9.82 19.14 15.19
CA SER A 169 -9.84 19.05 16.65
C SER A 169 -11.25 18.70 17.14
N ARG A 170 -11.44 17.44 17.53
CA ARG A 170 -12.70 16.89 17.98
C ARG A 170 -12.42 15.85 19.07
N THR A 171 -13.22 15.84 20.12
CA THR A 171 -13.17 14.78 21.12
C THR A 171 -13.76 13.51 20.51
N PRO A 172 -13.00 12.41 20.44
CA PRO A 172 -13.53 11.14 19.94
C PRO A 172 -14.69 10.65 20.78
N LYS A 173 -15.66 10.00 20.14
CA LYS A 173 -16.72 9.27 20.81
C LYS A 173 -16.19 7.91 21.31
N ARG A 174 -16.92 7.23 22.16
CA ARG A 174 -16.62 5.85 22.55
C ARG A 174 -16.99 4.90 21.42
N GLN A 175 -16.25 5.03 20.33
CA GLN A 175 -16.46 4.34 19.05
C GLN A 175 -15.12 3.88 18.48
N ILE A 176 -15.14 2.77 17.77
CA ILE A 176 -14.05 2.30 16.89
C ILE A 176 -14.55 2.17 15.47
N CYS A 177 -13.67 2.32 14.50
CA CYS A 177 -13.98 2.21 13.09
C CYS A 177 -13.15 1.12 12.43
N SER A 178 -13.73 0.48 11.43
CA SER A 178 -13.03 -0.40 10.48
C SER A 178 -13.52 -0.09 9.08
N ALA A 179 -12.64 -0.20 8.06
CA ALA A 179 -13.01 0.13 6.69
C ALA A 179 -12.36 -0.80 5.65
N GLY A 180 -12.98 -0.84 4.45
CA GLY A 180 -12.51 -1.57 3.28
C GLY A 180 -13.22 -2.91 3.06
N LEU A 181 -12.94 -3.56 1.92
CA LEU A 181 -13.59 -4.79 1.48
C LEU A 181 -12.62 -5.96 1.30
N GLU A 182 -11.50 -5.73 0.62
CA GLU A 182 -10.58 -6.80 0.25
C GLU A 182 -9.89 -7.42 1.46
N TYR A 183 -9.96 -8.74 1.57
CA TYR A 183 -9.31 -9.55 2.61
C TYR A 183 -9.69 -9.16 4.04
N ARG A 184 -10.86 -8.52 4.27
CA ARG A 184 -11.32 -8.17 5.61
C ARG A 184 -11.94 -9.36 6.31
N ASP A 185 -11.50 -9.59 7.54
CA ASP A 185 -12.03 -10.60 8.47
C ASP A 185 -12.97 -9.92 9.48
N TYR A 186 -14.12 -9.49 8.99
CA TYR A 186 -15.10 -8.81 9.84
C TYR A 186 -15.78 -9.73 10.83
N ASP A 187 -15.88 -11.03 10.56
CA ASP A 187 -16.44 -12.00 11.49
C ASP A 187 -15.61 -12.05 12.78
N THR A 188 -14.27 -12.08 12.65
CA THR A 188 -13.35 -11.99 13.81
C THR A 188 -13.51 -10.66 14.56
N LEU A 189 -13.75 -9.53 13.88
CA LEU A 189 -13.98 -8.24 14.53
C LEU A 189 -15.32 -8.24 15.29
N VAL A 190 -16.39 -8.70 14.68
CA VAL A 190 -17.73 -8.76 15.29
C VAL A 190 -17.70 -9.63 16.53
N GLU A 191 -17.07 -10.79 16.49
CA GLU A 191 -16.91 -11.67 17.64
C GLU A 191 -16.05 -11.02 18.74
N ALA A 192 -14.94 -10.39 18.38
CA ALA A 192 -14.08 -9.70 19.34
C ALA A 192 -14.76 -8.53 20.05
N ALA A 193 -15.66 -7.84 19.35
CA ALA A 193 -16.37 -6.66 19.86
C ALA A 193 -17.70 -6.98 20.56
N ARG A 194 -18.17 -8.22 20.49
CA ARG A 194 -19.43 -8.66 21.11
C ARG A 194 -19.44 -8.29 22.60
N ASP A 195 -20.52 -7.69 23.05
CA ASP A 195 -20.77 -7.29 24.43
C ASP A 195 -19.74 -6.30 25.03
N LEU A 196 -18.95 -5.64 24.19
CA LEU A 196 -18.11 -4.53 24.63
C LEU A 196 -18.93 -3.22 24.65
N ASP A 197 -18.71 -2.43 25.69
CA ASP A 197 -19.26 -1.07 25.80
C ASP A 197 -18.48 -0.10 24.88
N VAL A 198 -18.63 -0.31 23.56
CA VAL A 198 -18.06 0.52 22.51
C VAL A 198 -18.87 0.34 21.22
N GLU A 199 -19.16 1.42 20.51
CA GLU A 199 -19.77 1.35 19.18
C GLU A 199 -18.73 0.95 18.15
N VAL A 200 -19.10 0.03 17.22
CA VAL A 200 -18.26 -0.41 16.12
C VAL A 200 -18.88 -0.02 14.79
N THR A 201 -18.24 0.87 14.06
CA THR A 201 -18.65 1.24 12.71
C THR A 201 -17.78 0.52 11.68
N ILE A 202 -18.39 -0.34 10.87
CA ILE A 202 -17.75 -1.04 9.75
C ILE A 202 -18.16 -0.34 8.46
N ALA A 203 -17.23 0.41 7.86
CA ALA A 203 -17.40 1.08 6.57
C ALA A 203 -17.01 0.14 5.42
N ALA A 204 -17.86 -0.84 5.12
CA ALA A 204 -17.57 -1.93 4.19
C ALA A 204 -18.62 -2.08 3.09
N ALA A 205 -19.59 -1.18 3.00
CA ALA A 205 -20.71 -1.40 2.12
C ALA A 205 -20.58 -0.67 0.78
N SER A 206 -20.63 -1.40 -0.33
CA SER A 206 -21.42 -1.02 -1.49
C SER A 206 -22.88 -1.37 -1.20
N HIS A 207 -23.86 -0.80 -1.94
CA HIS A 207 -25.30 -1.08 -1.77
C HIS A 207 -25.67 -2.58 -1.87
N TRP A 208 -24.73 -3.44 -2.23
CA TRP A 208 -24.86 -4.86 -2.50
C TRP A 208 -24.17 -5.78 -1.46
N SER A 209 -23.50 -5.24 -0.44
CA SER A 209 -22.37 -5.93 0.17
C SER A 209 -22.54 -6.47 1.58
N ARG A 210 -23.76 -6.74 2.08
CA ARG A 210 -23.88 -7.62 3.27
C ARG A 210 -23.30 -9.01 3.00
N HIS A 211 -23.38 -9.51 1.76
CA HIS A 211 -22.77 -10.77 1.34
C HIS A 211 -21.29 -10.64 0.95
N GLU A 212 -20.85 -9.48 0.44
CA GLU A 212 -19.44 -9.26 0.06
C GLU A 212 -18.54 -8.91 1.24
N ALA A 213 -19.10 -8.44 2.36
CA ALA A 213 -18.35 -8.15 3.58
C ALA A 213 -17.97 -9.43 4.36
N GLY A 214 -18.37 -10.63 3.91
CA GLY A 214 -18.11 -11.89 4.61
C GLY A 214 -18.86 -12.02 5.94
N LEU A 215 -19.80 -11.10 6.24
CA LEU A 215 -20.61 -11.16 7.45
C LEU A 215 -21.68 -12.23 7.26
N GLY A 216 -21.61 -13.29 8.06
CA GLY A 216 -22.56 -14.39 8.06
C GLY A 216 -24.03 -13.92 8.23
N SER A 217 -24.99 -14.84 8.04
CA SER A 217 -26.42 -14.56 8.17
C SER A 217 -26.87 -14.27 9.60
N GLU A 218 -25.98 -14.30 10.58
CA GLU A 218 -26.28 -14.03 11.98
C GLU A 218 -26.60 -12.55 12.20
N LYS A 219 -27.51 -12.31 13.14
CA LYS A 219 -27.87 -10.96 13.56
C LYS A 219 -26.66 -10.28 14.21
N LEU A 220 -26.27 -9.11 13.67
CA LEU A 220 -25.18 -8.33 14.25
C LEU A 220 -25.48 -7.96 15.70
N PRO A 221 -24.45 -7.91 16.58
CA PRO A 221 -24.57 -7.34 17.91
C PRO A 221 -25.09 -5.89 17.86
N GLU A 222 -25.81 -5.44 18.88
CA GLU A 222 -26.43 -4.10 18.92
C GLU A 222 -25.40 -2.97 18.81
N ASN A 223 -24.18 -3.20 19.29
CA ASN A 223 -23.08 -2.23 19.25
C ASN A 223 -22.33 -2.22 17.91
N VAL A 224 -22.71 -3.03 16.91
CA VAL A 224 -22.04 -3.13 15.61
C VAL A 224 -22.95 -2.67 14.49
N ARG A 225 -22.50 -1.71 13.68
CA ARG A 225 -23.21 -1.25 12.49
C ARG A 225 -22.34 -1.31 11.24
N VAL A 226 -22.93 -1.72 10.13
CA VAL A 226 -22.29 -1.75 8.80
C VAL A 226 -22.91 -0.66 7.93
N VAL A 227 -22.06 0.20 7.36
CA VAL A 227 -22.48 1.38 6.61
C VAL A 227 -21.68 1.53 5.31
N SER A 228 -22.27 2.25 4.34
CA SER A 228 -21.56 2.73 3.16
C SER A 228 -21.23 4.20 3.36
N LEU A 229 -19.96 4.55 3.26
CA LEU A 229 -19.49 5.92 3.47
C LEU A 229 -18.70 6.38 2.25
N ASP A 230 -18.91 7.63 1.83
CA ASP A 230 -17.98 8.32 0.94
C ASP A 230 -16.71 8.75 1.70
N TYR A 231 -15.74 9.31 0.99
CA TYR A 231 -14.47 9.71 1.61
C TYR A 231 -14.64 10.76 2.71
N ALA A 232 -15.56 11.71 2.55
CA ALA A 232 -15.79 12.75 3.54
C ALA A 232 -16.43 12.18 4.81
N ALA A 233 -17.45 11.33 4.65
CA ALA A 233 -18.10 10.64 5.76
C ALA A 233 -17.16 9.64 6.45
N LEU A 234 -16.29 8.94 5.70
CA LEU A 234 -15.28 8.05 6.28
C LEU A 234 -14.26 8.83 7.11
N ARG A 235 -13.82 10.01 6.64
CA ARG A 235 -12.94 10.90 7.41
C ARG A 235 -13.59 11.32 8.74
N GLU A 236 -14.87 11.66 8.73
CA GLU A 236 -15.61 11.98 9.96
C GLU A 236 -15.73 10.75 10.89
N ALA A 237 -15.99 9.55 10.33
CA ALA A 237 -16.03 8.32 11.10
C ALA A 237 -14.68 8.01 11.77
N TYR A 238 -13.57 8.21 11.08
CA TYR A 238 -12.24 8.11 11.69
C TYR A 238 -12.02 9.17 12.75
N ALA A 239 -12.43 10.43 12.51
CA ALA A 239 -12.28 11.51 13.50
C ALA A 239 -13.04 11.22 14.80
N ASP A 240 -14.26 10.69 14.69
CA ASP A 240 -15.12 10.32 15.83
C ASP A 240 -14.60 9.08 16.58
N SER A 241 -13.74 8.25 15.99
CA SER A 241 -13.27 7.00 16.60
C SER A 241 -12.07 7.21 17.53
N LEU A 242 -11.97 6.37 18.57
CA LEU A 242 -10.82 6.30 19.46
C LEU A 242 -9.59 5.74 18.74
N PHE A 243 -9.78 4.69 17.97
CA PHE A 243 -8.77 4.03 17.14
C PHE A 243 -9.44 3.26 16.01
N VAL A 244 -8.65 2.72 15.08
CA VAL A 244 -9.15 1.98 13.92
C VAL A 244 -8.67 0.54 13.97
N VAL A 245 -9.56 -0.40 13.63
CA VAL A 245 -9.26 -1.84 13.57
C VAL A 245 -9.25 -2.29 12.11
N VAL A 246 -8.21 -2.99 11.70
CA VAL A 246 -8.06 -3.53 10.35
C VAL A 246 -7.89 -5.05 10.44
N PRO A 247 -9.01 -5.78 10.60
CA PRO A 247 -9.00 -7.23 10.67
C PRO A 247 -8.76 -7.80 9.27
N LEU A 248 -7.82 -8.74 9.12
CA LEU A 248 -7.42 -9.28 7.82
C LEU A 248 -7.33 -10.80 7.88
N HIS A 249 -7.82 -11.45 6.83
CA HIS A 249 -7.39 -12.81 6.51
C HIS A 249 -5.92 -12.81 6.08
N ASP A 250 -5.21 -13.92 6.30
CA ASP A 250 -3.79 -14.00 5.94
C ASP A 250 -3.60 -13.88 4.42
N ALA A 251 -2.76 -12.96 4.00
CA ALA A 251 -2.50 -12.63 2.61
C ALA A 251 -1.03 -12.22 2.40
N ASP A 252 -0.50 -12.50 1.19
CA ASP A 252 0.87 -12.14 0.81
C ASP A 252 1.02 -10.70 0.34
N ASN A 253 -0.08 -10.02 0.01
CA ASN A 253 -0.11 -8.61 -0.37
C ASN A 253 -0.33 -7.71 0.86
N GLN A 254 -0.08 -6.42 0.71
CA GLN A 254 -0.36 -5.43 1.75
C GLN A 254 -1.86 -5.10 1.82
N ALA A 255 -2.72 -6.13 2.03
CA ALA A 255 -4.14 -5.94 2.24
C ALA A 255 -4.38 -4.93 3.38
N GLY A 256 -5.35 -4.03 3.20
CA GLY A 256 -5.67 -3.04 4.23
C GLY A 256 -4.76 -1.83 4.31
N ILE A 257 -3.72 -1.74 3.50
CA ILE A 257 -2.71 -0.68 3.61
C ILE A 257 -3.32 0.73 3.53
N THR A 258 -4.26 0.99 2.64
CA THR A 258 -4.90 2.31 2.51
C THR A 258 -5.62 2.71 3.79
N THR A 259 -6.42 1.82 4.38
CA THR A 259 -7.11 2.05 5.65
C THR A 259 -6.13 2.32 6.80
N ILE A 260 -5.01 1.57 6.85
CA ILE A 260 -3.96 1.77 7.87
C ILE A 260 -3.37 3.18 7.75
N LEU A 261 -2.97 3.57 6.53
CA LEU A 261 -2.35 4.88 6.29
C LEU A 261 -3.32 6.04 6.50
N GLU A 262 -4.59 5.89 6.09
CA GLU A 262 -5.66 6.86 6.34
C GLU A 262 -5.89 7.07 7.83
N ALA A 263 -6.02 5.98 8.59
CA ALA A 263 -6.19 6.04 10.05
C ALA A 263 -4.99 6.69 10.74
N MET A 264 -3.77 6.31 10.35
CA MET A 264 -2.54 6.92 10.88
C MET A 264 -2.46 8.41 10.51
N ALA A 265 -2.83 8.79 9.28
CA ALA A 265 -2.91 10.18 8.86
C ALA A 265 -3.95 10.98 9.65
N MET A 266 -5.05 10.35 10.08
CA MET A 266 -6.05 10.93 10.99
C MET A 266 -5.57 11.00 12.46
N GLY A 267 -4.33 10.59 12.75
CA GLY A 267 -3.79 10.55 14.11
C GLY A 267 -4.43 9.46 14.97
N LYS A 268 -4.92 8.38 14.38
CA LYS A 268 -5.53 7.26 15.10
C LYS A 268 -4.55 6.10 15.22
N ALA A 269 -4.50 5.49 16.41
CA ALA A 269 -3.84 4.19 16.57
C ALA A 269 -4.53 3.15 15.71
N VAL A 270 -3.79 2.12 15.29
CA VAL A 270 -4.34 1.02 14.50
C VAL A 270 -4.12 -0.32 15.18
N VAL A 271 -5.14 -1.18 15.14
CA VAL A 271 -5.03 -2.60 15.49
C VAL A 271 -5.17 -3.40 14.22
N VAL A 272 -4.15 -4.15 13.83
CA VAL A 272 -4.06 -4.77 12.50
C VAL A 272 -3.71 -6.25 12.62
N SER A 273 -4.37 -7.11 11.85
CA SER A 273 -3.96 -8.52 11.73
C SER A 273 -2.57 -8.61 11.10
N HIS A 274 -1.64 -9.30 11.78
CA HIS A 274 -0.28 -9.53 11.31
C HIS A 274 -0.26 -10.61 10.24
N THR A 275 -0.44 -10.21 8.99
CA THR A 275 -0.39 -11.12 7.84
C THR A 275 1.01 -11.16 7.24
N ARG A 276 1.27 -12.12 6.36
CA ARG A 276 2.55 -12.22 5.63
C ARG A 276 2.88 -10.99 4.80
N GLY A 277 1.87 -10.27 4.32
CA GLY A 277 2.03 -9.04 3.54
C GLY A 277 2.05 -7.75 4.37
N GLN A 278 1.59 -7.78 5.62
CA GLN A 278 1.50 -6.61 6.50
C GLN A 278 2.53 -6.67 7.64
N THR A 279 3.77 -6.32 7.35
CA THR A 279 4.90 -6.42 8.29
C THR A 279 5.66 -5.11 8.50
N ASP A 280 5.52 -4.13 7.61
CA ASP A 280 6.46 -3.02 7.51
C ASP A 280 5.91 -1.69 8.05
N VAL A 281 4.59 -1.49 8.08
CA VAL A 281 3.97 -0.16 8.28
C VAL A 281 3.65 0.13 9.74
N VAL A 282 3.01 -0.82 10.43
CA VAL A 282 2.65 -0.66 11.84
C VAL A 282 3.86 -0.97 12.72
N ARG A 283 4.15 -0.09 13.65
CA ARG A 283 5.25 -0.29 14.62
C ARG A 283 4.66 -0.83 15.91
N ASP A 284 4.90 -2.11 16.16
CA ASP A 284 4.57 -2.79 17.41
C ASP A 284 5.80 -3.49 17.99
N ARG A 285 6.43 -2.90 18.99
CA ARG A 285 7.65 -3.45 19.62
C ARG A 285 7.44 -4.83 20.25
N ARG A 286 6.22 -5.17 20.68
CA ARG A 286 5.91 -6.48 21.26
C ARG A 286 6.06 -7.59 20.23
N HIS A 287 5.74 -7.30 18.97
CA HIS A 287 5.88 -8.21 17.84
C HIS A 287 7.33 -8.31 17.37
N LEU A 288 8.05 -7.19 17.35
CA LEU A 288 9.46 -7.14 16.96
C LEU A 288 10.34 -7.90 17.96
N SER A 289 10.00 -7.85 19.26
CA SER A 289 10.74 -8.53 20.33
C SER A 289 10.62 -10.07 20.28
N ARG A 290 9.53 -10.62 19.75
CA ARG A 290 9.29 -12.07 19.70
C ARG A 290 9.93 -12.77 18.50
N SER A 291 10.09 -12.07 17.38
CA SER A 291 10.55 -12.66 16.12
C SER A 291 12.05 -12.46 15.83
N ASN A 292 12.70 -11.44 16.35
CA ASN A 292 14.16 -11.25 16.32
C ASN A 292 14.56 -9.99 17.10
N PRO A 293 15.38 -10.08 18.18
CA PRO A 293 15.86 -8.91 18.93
C PRO A 293 16.67 -7.91 18.08
N GLN A 294 17.30 -8.38 17.00
CA GLN A 294 18.07 -7.53 16.07
C GLN A 294 17.20 -6.76 15.09
N ARG A 295 15.91 -7.12 14.92
CA ARG A 295 14.92 -6.38 14.13
C ARG A 295 14.13 -5.31 14.90
N ALA A 296 14.47 -5.06 16.16
CA ALA A 296 13.96 -3.90 16.91
C ALA A 296 14.44 -2.55 16.34
N THR A 297 15.31 -2.59 15.34
CA THR A 297 15.75 -1.43 14.56
C THR A 297 14.68 -1.04 13.54
N GLN A 298 14.68 0.23 13.13
CA GLN A 298 13.80 0.77 12.09
C GLN A 298 13.74 -0.15 10.86
N PRO A 299 12.56 -0.34 10.24
CA PRO A 299 12.50 -0.93 8.92
C PRO A 299 13.49 -0.21 8.00
N GLU A 300 14.17 -0.97 7.15
CA GLU A 300 15.21 -0.44 6.25
C GLU A 300 14.71 0.76 5.45
N TRP A 301 13.46 0.73 4.97
CA TRP A 301 12.83 1.85 4.27
C TRP A 301 12.72 3.12 5.14
N ALA A 302 12.46 2.99 6.44
CA ALA A 302 12.33 4.15 7.32
C ALA A 302 13.68 4.86 7.53
N ARG A 303 14.78 4.07 7.57
CA ARG A 303 16.15 4.62 7.55
C ARG A 303 16.47 5.27 6.21
N LEU A 304 16.13 4.59 5.12
CA LEU A 304 16.36 5.10 3.76
C LEU A 304 15.59 6.38 3.46
N LEU A 305 14.43 6.58 4.11
CA LEU A 305 13.61 7.78 3.93
C LEU A 305 13.95 8.91 4.91
N GLY A 306 14.96 8.72 5.78
CA GLY A 306 15.35 9.74 6.75
C GLY A 306 14.29 10.00 7.81
N ALA A 307 13.44 9.01 8.11
CA ALA A 307 12.49 9.14 9.20
C ALA A 307 13.24 9.45 10.49
N SER A 308 12.89 10.57 11.14
CA SER A 308 13.48 10.93 12.42
C SER A 308 13.27 9.80 13.43
N ASP A 309 14.03 9.80 14.52
CA ASP A 309 14.10 8.72 15.51
C ASP A 309 12.78 8.52 16.29
N LEU A 310 11.66 8.43 15.53
CA LEU A 310 10.34 7.98 15.98
C LEU A 310 10.38 6.59 16.60
N THR A 311 11.54 5.97 16.56
CA THR A 311 11.76 4.56 16.75
C THR A 311 12.07 4.16 18.16
N ALA A 312 12.72 5.01 18.94
CA ALA A 312 13.13 4.66 20.28
C ALA A 312 11.93 4.38 21.21
N ASN A 313 10.78 5.08 20.99
CA ASN A 313 9.58 4.93 21.81
C ASN A 313 8.24 4.88 21.02
N GLY A 314 8.29 4.76 19.69
CA GLY A 314 7.13 5.08 18.84
C GLY A 314 6.33 3.87 18.37
N HIS A 315 5.45 3.31 19.21
CA HIS A 315 4.36 2.48 18.71
C HIS A 315 3.40 3.35 17.88
N THR A 316 2.97 2.84 16.72
CA THR A 316 1.89 3.46 15.91
C THR A 316 0.60 2.65 15.99
N GLY A 317 0.66 1.44 16.56
CA GLY A 317 -0.46 0.52 16.67
C GLY A 317 -0.06 -0.80 17.29
N MET A 318 -0.92 -1.79 17.10
CA MET A 318 -0.76 -3.14 17.62
C MET A 318 -1.03 -4.17 16.52
N TYR A 319 -0.17 -5.20 16.45
CA TYR A 319 -0.45 -6.40 15.66
C TYR A 319 -1.14 -7.47 16.50
N VAL A 320 -2.09 -8.16 15.89
CA VAL A 320 -2.78 -9.33 16.42
C VAL A 320 -2.72 -10.47 15.42
N ARG A 321 -2.86 -11.71 15.85
CA ARG A 321 -2.90 -12.85 14.93
C ARG A 321 -4.16 -12.81 14.07
N PRO A 322 -4.08 -13.14 12.77
CA PRO A 322 -5.26 -13.33 11.93
C PRO A 322 -6.20 -14.40 12.51
N ASN A 323 -7.51 -14.25 12.33
CA ASN A 323 -8.55 -15.18 12.80
C ASN A 323 -8.51 -15.46 14.33
N ASP A 324 -8.00 -14.54 15.15
CA ASP A 324 -7.96 -14.68 16.61
C ASP A 324 -8.79 -13.57 17.28
N ALA A 325 -10.09 -13.84 17.43
CA ALA A 325 -11.03 -12.91 18.06
C ALA A 325 -10.65 -12.61 19.53
N ALA A 326 -10.09 -13.58 20.25
CA ALA A 326 -9.69 -13.40 21.65
C ALA A 326 -8.47 -12.46 21.77
N GLU A 327 -7.48 -12.57 20.89
CA GLU A 327 -6.34 -11.65 20.87
C GLU A 327 -6.78 -10.24 20.41
N LEU A 328 -7.63 -10.17 19.37
CA LEU A 328 -8.18 -8.91 18.91
C LEU A 328 -8.99 -8.21 20.02
N ARG A 329 -9.85 -8.95 20.74
CA ARG A 329 -10.60 -8.43 21.89
C ARG A 329 -9.66 -7.86 22.95
N ARG A 330 -8.59 -8.58 23.31
CA ARG A 330 -7.60 -8.08 24.29
C ARG A 330 -6.95 -6.77 23.85
N ALA A 331 -6.63 -6.65 22.56
CA ALA A 331 -6.05 -5.42 22.01
C ALA A 331 -7.07 -4.26 22.02
N ILE A 332 -8.33 -4.51 21.68
CA ILE A 332 -9.41 -3.52 21.73
C ILE A 332 -9.60 -3.05 23.18
N VAL A 333 -9.81 -3.97 24.12
CA VAL A 333 -10.00 -3.64 25.55
C VAL A 333 -8.81 -2.84 26.09
N PHE A 334 -7.59 -3.27 25.77
CA PHE A 334 -6.39 -2.55 26.19
C PHE A 334 -6.39 -1.09 25.74
N LEU A 335 -6.74 -0.79 24.48
CA LEU A 335 -6.78 0.59 23.98
C LEU A 335 -7.97 1.39 24.53
N LEU A 336 -9.10 0.73 24.83
CA LEU A 336 -10.25 1.36 25.50
C LEU A 336 -9.91 1.79 26.93
N ASP A 337 -9.15 0.96 27.65
CA ASP A 337 -8.74 1.22 29.04
C ASP A 337 -7.54 2.20 29.12
N HIS A 338 -6.79 2.36 28.00
CA HIS A 338 -5.60 3.22 27.94
C HIS A 338 -5.69 4.29 26.84
N PRO A 339 -6.68 5.21 26.87
CA PRO A 339 -6.93 6.17 25.79
C PRO A 339 -5.76 7.12 25.55
N LYS A 340 -4.96 7.43 26.56
CA LYS A 340 -3.74 8.24 26.40
C LYS A 340 -2.68 7.51 25.57
N GLN A 341 -2.55 6.19 25.73
CA GLN A 341 -1.63 5.40 24.89
C GLN A 341 -2.13 5.30 23.46
N ALA A 342 -3.44 5.09 23.25
CA ALA A 342 -4.03 5.12 21.93
C ALA A 342 -3.79 6.47 21.23
N ALA A 343 -3.96 7.59 21.92
CA ALA A 343 -3.69 8.93 21.40
C ALA A 343 -2.20 9.11 21.02
N THR A 344 -1.28 8.64 21.88
CA THR A 344 0.18 8.71 21.61
C THR A 344 0.54 7.86 20.39
N MET A 345 0.02 6.64 20.25
CA MET A 345 0.22 5.80 19.07
C MET A 345 -0.31 6.49 17.81
N GLY A 346 -1.48 7.10 17.90
CA GLY A 346 -2.06 7.86 16.79
C GLY A 346 -1.18 9.05 16.36
N ALA A 347 -0.70 9.83 17.32
CA ALA A 347 0.22 10.95 17.04
C ALA A 347 1.53 10.48 16.40
N ASN A 348 2.10 9.37 16.86
CA ASN A 348 3.28 8.76 16.23
C ASN A 348 2.98 8.31 14.80
N GLY A 349 1.80 7.70 14.57
CA GLY A 349 1.33 7.31 13.24
C GLY A 349 1.23 8.51 12.30
N ARG A 350 0.60 9.60 12.75
CA ARG A 350 0.46 10.83 11.98
C ARG A 350 1.83 11.39 11.57
N ARG A 351 2.75 11.50 12.51
CA ARG A 351 4.11 11.99 12.24
C ARG A 351 4.84 11.11 11.23
N LEU A 352 4.74 9.78 11.34
CA LEU A 352 5.31 8.86 10.38
C LEU A 352 4.76 9.09 8.96
N ILE A 353 3.46 9.30 8.82
CA ILE A 353 2.85 9.63 7.54
C ILE A 353 3.39 10.94 6.97
N GLU A 354 3.44 11.99 7.79
CA GLU A 354 3.91 13.32 7.36
C GLU A 354 5.38 13.31 6.94
N GLU A 355 6.23 12.55 7.64
CA GLU A 355 7.66 12.50 7.36
C GLU A 355 8.05 11.57 6.20
N THR A 356 7.25 10.51 5.93
CA THR A 356 7.74 9.45 5.03
C THR A 356 6.73 8.87 4.03
N MET A 357 5.44 8.84 4.39
CA MET A 357 4.39 8.17 3.61
C MET A 357 3.33 9.14 3.09
N GLY A 358 3.60 10.43 3.13
CA GLY A 358 2.76 11.45 2.52
C GLY A 358 2.80 11.39 0.99
N LEU A 359 1.71 11.77 0.35
CA LEU A 359 1.59 11.79 -1.10
C LEU A 359 2.69 12.62 -1.77
N ASP A 360 3.06 13.76 -1.17
CA ASP A 360 4.08 14.64 -1.77
C ASP A 360 5.47 13.97 -1.78
N HIS A 361 5.84 13.25 -0.72
CA HIS A 361 7.08 12.44 -0.68
C HIS A 361 7.06 11.33 -1.74
N PHE A 362 5.92 10.67 -1.92
CA PHE A 362 5.77 9.65 -2.94
C PHE A 362 5.99 10.23 -4.34
N VAL A 363 5.34 11.36 -4.65
CA VAL A 363 5.45 12.05 -5.94
C VAL A 363 6.89 12.50 -6.20
N GLU A 364 7.56 13.08 -5.21
CA GLU A 364 8.97 13.47 -5.30
C GLU A 364 9.86 12.29 -5.67
N ARG A 365 9.75 11.17 -4.93
CA ARG A 365 10.60 9.99 -5.15
C ARG A 365 10.32 9.27 -6.46
N VAL A 366 9.07 9.16 -6.87
CA VAL A 366 8.71 8.61 -8.19
C VAL A 366 9.24 9.53 -9.29
N THR A 367 9.13 10.84 -9.13
CA THR A 367 9.68 11.84 -10.05
C THR A 367 11.20 11.69 -10.19
N ALA A 368 11.91 11.59 -9.07
CA ALA A 368 13.35 11.36 -9.05
C ALA A 368 13.75 10.05 -9.75
N ALA A 369 13.00 8.95 -9.49
CA ALA A 369 13.21 7.67 -10.17
C ALA A 369 13.00 7.78 -11.68
N ILE A 370 12.01 8.55 -12.14
CA ILE A 370 11.73 8.79 -13.56
C ILE A 370 12.85 9.62 -14.19
N ARG A 371 13.30 10.68 -13.51
CA ARG A 371 14.34 11.60 -14.00
C ARG A 371 15.77 11.05 -13.86
N GLN A 372 15.94 9.95 -13.16
CA GLN A 372 17.25 9.38 -12.82
C GLN A 372 18.09 10.30 -11.92
N GLU A 373 17.43 11.12 -11.15
CA GLU A 373 18.02 11.94 -10.11
C GLU A 373 18.20 11.06 -8.87
N GLN A 374 19.34 11.14 -8.19
CA GLN A 374 19.44 10.54 -6.88
C GLN A 374 18.56 11.37 -5.94
N PRO A 375 17.58 10.78 -5.24
CA PRO A 375 16.88 11.53 -4.21
C PRO A 375 17.93 12.00 -3.20
N ALA A 376 17.88 13.26 -2.79
CA ALA A 376 18.74 13.79 -1.76
C ALA A 376 18.50 12.97 -0.48
N LEU A 377 19.41 12.04 -0.19
CA LEU A 377 19.43 11.30 1.07
C LEU A 377 19.86 12.28 2.14
N ALA A 378 18.97 12.67 3.03
CA ALA A 378 19.35 13.28 4.28
C ALA A 378 20.23 12.24 5.01
N GLY A 379 21.56 12.44 4.96
CA GLY A 379 22.58 11.86 5.81
C GLY A 379 22.51 10.34 6.03
N ALA A 380 23.02 9.55 5.09
CA ALA A 380 23.38 8.15 5.38
C ALA A 380 24.91 8.01 5.38
N PRO A 381 25.54 7.46 6.43
CA PRO A 381 26.92 7.04 6.36
C PRO A 381 27.05 5.81 5.43
N THR A 382 28.02 5.88 4.54
CA THR A 382 28.42 4.79 3.65
C THR A 382 29.15 3.74 4.51
N GLU A 383 28.45 2.75 5.01
CA GLU A 383 29.08 1.53 5.52
C GLU A 383 28.81 0.39 4.56
N ALA A 384 29.91 -0.24 4.14
CA ALA A 384 29.90 -1.41 3.26
C ALA A 384 29.16 -2.58 3.91
N VAL A 385 28.25 -3.18 3.15
CA VAL A 385 27.54 -4.40 3.54
C VAL A 385 28.56 -5.55 3.60
N PRO A 386 28.72 -6.25 4.73
CA PRO A 386 29.55 -7.45 4.77
C PRO A 386 28.92 -8.56 3.92
N SER A 387 29.74 -9.15 3.06
CA SER A 387 29.40 -10.31 2.25
C SER A 387 28.98 -11.48 3.14
N CYS A 388 27.75 -11.91 3.04
CA CYS A 388 27.26 -13.10 3.73
C CYS A 388 27.68 -14.34 2.96
N SER A 389 28.48 -15.22 3.58
CA SER A 389 28.86 -16.52 3.06
C SER A 389 27.63 -17.44 2.90
N PRO A 390 27.64 -18.36 1.91
CA PRO A 390 26.48 -19.13 1.52
C PRO A 390 26.32 -20.47 2.29
N ASP A 391 26.39 -20.49 3.60
CA ASP A 391 26.17 -21.70 4.38
C ASP A 391 25.42 -21.41 5.67
N VAL A 392 24.09 -21.27 5.58
CA VAL A 392 23.17 -21.59 6.68
C VAL A 392 21.85 -22.10 6.08
N GLU A 393 21.70 -23.38 6.10
CA GLU A 393 20.48 -24.12 5.83
C GLU A 393 19.46 -23.80 6.94
N VAL A 394 18.49 -22.92 6.65
CA VAL A 394 17.40 -22.61 7.58
C VAL A 394 16.32 -23.67 7.42
N ALA A 395 16.34 -24.65 8.31
CA ALA A 395 15.25 -25.58 8.50
C ALA A 395 13.97 -24.82 8.88
N LEU A 396 12.95 -24.92 8.06
CA LEU A 396 11.61 -24.43 8.33
C LEU A 396 10.87 -25.42 9.24
N PRO A 397 10.44 -25.05 10.45
CA PRO A 397 9.63 -25.91 11.29
C PRO A 397 8.14 -25.64 11.03
N TYR A 398 7.59 -26.16 9.94
CA TYR A 398 6.15 -26.38 9.81
C TYR A 398 5.88 -27.26 8.57
N ALA A 399 6.18 -28.57 8.73
CA ALA A 399 5.55 -29.62 7.98
C ALA A 399 4.94 -30.62 8.98
N ARG A 400 3.62 -30.76 8.91
CA ARG A 400 2.67 -31.77 9.46
C ARG A 400 1.63 -31.13 10.42
N ARG A 401 0.44 -30.88 9.98
CA ARG A 401 -0.73 -31.70 9.61
C ARG A 401 -1.74 -30.82 8.90
#